data_b68251c85e3cff0154b622f89c86f573
#
_entry.id   b68251c85e3cff0154b622f89c86f573
#
_cell.length_a   1.000
_cell.length_b   1.000
_cell.length_c   1.000
_cell.angle_alpha   90.00
_cell.angle_beta   90.00
_cell.angle_gamma   90.00
#
_symmetry.space_group_name_H-M   'P 1'
#
loop_
_entity.id
_entity.type
_entity.pdbx_description
1 polymer ?
#
loop_
_entity_poly.entity_id
_entity_poly.type
_entity_poly.pdbx_seq_one_letter_code
_entity_poly.pdbx_strand_id
1 'polypeptide(L)'
;MTAPLERLRQPEYTGTNRCLPCTVLNLAITAAIGILVAVVSIPAAIGVVAICVAVISLRGYLVPGTPELTRRYVPAGALRAIGKRPSGDAVDTQATSGEALVEFCLEAGILEADGDDVFLTDDFHRDWNERIEAVRDEDERAVLADVFDDEPESLTVEVNDEWFVVYRNGEKLTHWRSKAAFVADVAADRALAAWTDEWQTFDQQQRGRILGRLRIMLLDCPLCDDALDVRQTTGCCPGEEAIVADCPDCGTTVFESAV
;
A
#
# COMPACT_ATOMS: atom_id res chain seq x y z
N MET A 1 -20.85 27.23 -10.32
CA MET A 1 -19.90 27.67 -11.39
C MET A 1 -18.48 27.14 -11.14
N THR A 2 -18.32 25.87 -10.74
CA THR A 2 -17.02 25.24 -10.36
C THR A 2 -16.47 24.25 -11.40
N ALA A 3 -17.24 23.95 -12.46
CA ALA A 3 -16.92 22.92 -13.45
C ALA A 3 -15.64 23.09 -14.33
N PRO A 4 -15.11 24.28 -14.65
CA PRO A 4 -13.93 24.38 -15.51
C PRO A 4 -12.60 24.16 -14.75
N LEU A 5 -12.52 24.41 -13.45
CA LEU A 5 -11.30 24.25 -12.65
C LEU A 5 -11.06 22.78 -12.26
N GLU A 6 -12.12 22.00 -12.07
CA GLU A 6 -12.02 20.57 -11.78
C GLU A 6 -11.47 19.77 -12.96
N ARG A 7 -11.75 20.19 -14.20
CA ARG A 7 -11.18 19.57 -15.42
C ARG A 7 -9.70 19.84 -15.63
N LEU A 8 -9.14 20.84 -14.96
CA LEU A 8 -7.72 21.20 -15.01
C LEU A 8 -6.92 20.57 -13.89
N ARG A 9 -7.60 20.05 -12.87
CA ARG A 9 -6.99 19.38 -11.72
C ARG A 9 -6.79 17.90 -12.05
N GLN A 10 -5.56 17.42 -11.87
CA GLN A 10 -5.25 15.99 -11.96
C GLN A 10 -5.12 15.43 -10.53
N PRO A 11 -6.13 14.70 -10.04
CA PRO A 11 -6.12 14.15 -8.67
C PRO A 11 -4.96 13.18 -8.44
N GLU A 12 -4.53 12.48 -9.48
CA GLU A 12 -3.43 11.51 -9.49
C GLU A 12 -2.07 12.11 -9.07
N TYR A 13 -1.87 13.43 -9.24
CA TYR A 13 -0.60 14.11 -8.99
C TYR A 13 -0.74 15.29 -8.02
N THR A 14 -1.91 15.49 -7.41
CA THR A 14 -2.20 16.62 -6.53
C THR A 14 -2.78 16.17 -5.19
N GLY A 15 -2.69 16.99 -4.17
CA GLY A 15 -3.19 16.69 -2.83
C GLY A 15 -2.23 15.76 -2.08
N THR A 16 -2.74 14.69 -1.50
CA THR A 16 -1.98 13.64 -0.79
C THR A 16 -1.07 12.84 -1.72
N ASN A 17 -1.43 12.73 -3.01
CA ASN A 17 -0.66 12.00 -4.03
C ASN A 17 0.48 12.83 -4.63
N ARG A 18 0.86 13.94 -4.00
CA ARG A 18 1.91 14.83 -4.52
C ARG A 18 3.31 14.24 -4.33
N CYS A 19 4.00 13.96 -5.44
CA CYS A 19 5.38 13.54 -5.43
C CYS A 19 6.32 14.69 -5.02
N LEU A 20 6.96 14.60 -3.85
CA LEU A 20 7.92 15.59 -3.36
C LEU A 20 9.12 15.78 -4.31
N PRO A 21 9.83 14.74 -4.79
CA PRO A 21 10.93 14.90 -5.73
C PRO A 21 10.53 15.61 -7.04
N CYS A 22 9.37 15.24 -7.62
CA CYS A 22 8.85 15.90 -8.81
C CYS A 22 8.50 17.36 -8.55
N THR A 23 7.93 17.67 -7.40
CA THR A 23 7.61 19.04 -7.00
C THR A 23 8.87 19.89 -6.86
N VAL A 24 9.90 19.37 -6.19
CA VAL A 24 11.20 20.05 -6.03
C VAL A 24 11.87 20.29 -7.38
N LEU A 25 11.88 19.30 -8.27
CA LEU A 25 12.43 19.45 -9.61
C LEU A 25 11.69 20.53 -10.42
N ASN A 26 10.35 20.53 -10.39
CA ASN A 26 9.55 21.52 -11.10
C ASN A 26 9.72 22.94 -10.51
N LEU A 27 9.91 23.06 -9.20
CA LEU A 27 10.24 24.34 -8.56
C LEU A 27 11.64 24.82 -8.96
N ALA A 28 12.61 23.94 -9.07
CA ALA A 28 13.96 24.28 -9.56
C ALA A 28 13.93 24.78 -11.02
N ILE A 29 13.16 24.11 -11.88
CA ILE A 29 12.92 24.54 -13.27
C ILE A 29 12.23 25.92 -13.27
N THR A 30 11.22 26.12 -12.45
CA THR A 30 10.52 27.41 -12.30
C THR A 30 11.48 28.53 -11.88
N ALA A 31 12.35 28.26 -10.90
CA ALA A 31 13.35 29.23 -10.45
C ALA A 31 14.34 29.58 -11.57
N ALA A 32 14.83 28.58 -12.32
CA ALA A 32 15.74 28.79 -13.44
C ALA A 32 15.10 29.65 -14.54
N ILE A 33 13.84 29.38 -14.92
CA ILE A 33 13.09 30.17 -15.89
C ILE A 33 12.87 31.61 -15.35
N GLY A 34 12.50 31.73 -14.07
CA GLY A 34 12.30 33.02 -13.43
C GLY A 34 13.56 33.89 -13.45
N ILE A 35 14.73 33.32 -13.16
CA ILE A 35 16.03 34.02 -13.22
C ILE A 35 16.34 34.48 -14.65
N LEU A 36 16.15 33.61 -15.65
CA LEU A 36 16.39 33.96 -17.06
C LEU A 36 15.49 35.12 -17.51
N VAL A 37 14.21 35.11 -17.15
CA VAL A 37 13.27 36.18 -17.51
C VAL A 37 13.56 37.47 -16.73
N ALA A 38 14.04 37.35 -15.50
CA ALA A 38 14.37 38.52 -14.65
C ALA A 38 15.53 39.34 -15.24
N VAL A 39 16.43 38.76 -16.00
CA VAL A 39 17.50 39.48 -16.73
C VAL A 39 16.92 40.46 -17.73
N VAL A 40 15.73 40.15 -18.29
CA VAL A 40 15.06 41.03 -19.28
C VAL A 40 14.04 41.97 -18.60
N SER A 41 13.23 41.45 -17.69
CA SER A 41 12.17 42.19 -17.02
C SER A 41 11.73 41.53 -15.72
N ILE A 42 11.92 42.22 -14.60
CA ILE A 42 11.51 41.75 -13.27
C ILE A 42 9.99 41.55 -13.18
N PRO A 43 9.12 42.46 -13.64
CA PRO A 43 7.67 42.24 -13.59
C PRO A 43 7.22 41.03 -14.41
N ALA A 44 7.85 40.79 -15.56
CA ALA A 44 7.57 39.60 -16.39
C ALA A 44 7.99 38.31 -15.68
N ALA A 45 9.13 38.33 -14.99
CA ALA A 45 9.61 37.18 -14.22
C ALA A 45 8.62 36.77 -13.11
N ILE A 46 8.09 37.76 -12.37
CA ILE A 46 7.10 37.53 -11.34
C ILE A 46 5.84 36.88 -11.93
N GLY A 47 5.35 37.42 -13.07
CA GLY A 47 4.20 36.83 -13.76
C GLY A 47 4.41 35.39 -14.20
N VAL A 48 5.57 35.07 -14.79
CA VAL A 48 5.91 33.74 -15.23
C VAL A 48 6.02 32.78 -14.04
N VAL A 49 6.70 33.16 -12.97
CA VAL A 49 6.82 32.32 -11.76
C VAL A 49 5.44 32.05 -11.15
N ALA A 50 4.56 33.07 -11.08
CA ALA A 50 3.21 32.90 -10.55
C ALA A 50 2.39 31.89 -11.39
N ILE A 51 2.49 31.96 -12.71
CA ILE A 51 1.82 31.02 -13.63
C ILE A 51 2.39 29.60 -13.44
N CYS A 52 3.72 29.45 -13.38
CA CYS A 52 4.34 28.14 -13.17
C CYS A 52 3.92 27.49 -11.86
N VAL A 53 3.91 28.26 -10.76
CA VAL A 53 3.45 27.79 -9.44
C VAL A 53 1.97 27.40 -9.47
N ALA A 54 1.13 28.16 -10.16
CA ALA A 54 -0.29 27.83 -10.32
C ALA A 54 -0.47 26.51 -11.10
N VAL A 55 0.29 26.29 -12.19
CA VAL A 55 0.25 25.06 -12.96
C VAL A 55 0.72 23.87 -12.12
N ILE A 56 1.83 23.99 -11.38
CA ILE A 56 2.32 22.95 -10.47
C ILE A 56 1.27 22.63 -9.40
N SER A 57 0.57 23.64 -8.89
CA SER A 57 -0.46 23.44 -7.86
C SER A 57 -1.71 22.73 -8.37
N LEU A 58 -2.08 22.94 -9.64
CA LEU A 58 -3.27 22.36 -10.26
C LEU A 58 -3.03 21.01 -10.92
N ARG A 59 -1.84 20.79 -11.50
CA ARG A 59 -1.51 19.60 -12.26
C ARG A 59 -0.45 18.71 -11.61
N GLY A 60 0.23 19.19 -10.56
CA GLY A 60 1.33 18.46 -9.91
C GLY A 60 2.68 18.57 -10.62
N TYR A 61 2.72 18.96 -11.90
CA TYR A 61 3.94 19.14 -12.70
C TYR A 61 3.83 20.32 -13.67
N LEU A 62 4.99 20.89 -14.04
CA LEU A 62 5.09 22.02 -14.99
C LEU A 62 5.25 21.53 -16.42
N VAL A 63 6.09 20.51 -16.62
CA VAL A 63 6.42 19.96 -17.95
C VAL A 63 5.77 18.58 -18.08
N PRO A 64 4.93 18.33 -19.11
CA PRO A 64 4.44 17.00 -19.43
C PRO A 64 5.60 16.06 -19.66
N GLY A 65 5.63 14.88 -19.00
CA GLY A 65 6.73 13.92 -19.06
C GLY A 65 7.81 14.08 -17.98
N THR A 66 7.68 15.05 -17.03
CA THR A 66 8.58 15.14 -15.88
C THR A 66 8.59 13.85 -15.05
N PRO A 67 7.47 13.17 -14.81
CA PRO A 67 7.48 11.86 -14.14
C PRO A 67 8.36 10.84 -14.88
N GLU A 68 8.23 10.76 -16.19
CA GLU A 68 9.04 9.86 -17.03
C GLU A 68 10.53 10.22 -17.00
N LEU A 69 10.85 11.51 -17.02
CA LEU A 69 12.22 12.01 -16.93
C LEU A 69 12.84 11.69 -15.56
N THR A 70 12.07 11.84 -14.49
CA THR A 70 12.50 11.52 -13.12
C THR A 70 12.74 10.01 -12.96
N ARG A 71 11.88 9.17 -13.54
CA ARG A 71 12.05 7.71 -13.59
C ARG A 71 13.37 7.32 -14.29
N ARG A 72 13.76 8.04 -15.34
CA ARG A 72 14.91 7.69 -16.17
C ARG A 72 16.26 8.19 -15.63
N TYR A 73 16.29 9.31 -14.93
CA TYR A 73 17.53 10.01 -14.58
C TYR A 73 17.83 10.17 -13.09
N VAL A 74 16.86 9.95 -12.20
CA VAL A 74 17.09 10.06 -10.75
C VAL A 74 17.48 8.69 -10.21
N PRO A 75 18.73 8.49 -9.74
CA PRO A 75 19.15 7.21 -9.19
C PRO A 75 18.43 6.96 -7.86
N ALA A 76 18.04 5.70 -7.61
CA ALA A 76 17.34 5.26 -6.40
C ALA A 76 18.02 5.68 -5.07
N GLY A 77 19.35 5.85 -5.08
CA GLY A 77 20.11 6.36 -3.95
C GLY A 77 19.82 7.80 -3.59
N ALA A 78 19.47 8.66 -4.55
CA ALA A 78 19.11 10.05 -4.29
C ALA A 78 17.70 10.17 -3.69
N LEU A 79 16.79 9.26 -4.03
CA LEU A 79 15.45 9.19 -3.47
C LEU A 79 15.46 8.79 -1.99
N ARG A 80 16.34 7.86 -1.60
CA ARG A 80 16.55 7.46 -0.20
C ARG A 80 17.09 8.61 0.66
N ALA A 81 17.91 9.48 0.09
CA ALA A 81 18.49 10.63 0.79
C ALA A 81 17.45 11.73 1.11
N ILE A 82 16.30 11.77 0.41
CA ILE A 82 15.22 12.74 0.59
C ILE A 82 14.13 12.19 1.54
N GLY A 83 14.40 11.09 2.24
CA GLY A 83 13.51 10.56 3.29
C GLY A 83 12.29 9.80 2.80
N LYS A 84 12.19 9.49 1.50
CA LYS A 84 11.21 8.52 1.01
C LYS A 84 11.70 7.12 1.32
N ARG A 85 11.19 6.54 2.39
CA ARG A 85 11.09 5.09 2.48
C ARG A 85 10.01 4.68 1.49
N PRO A 86 10.19 3.61 0.70
CA PRO A 86 9.09 3.02 -0.04
C PRO A 86 7.95 2.80 0.96
N SER A 87 6.78 3.39 0.69
CA SER A 87 5.57 3.13 1.46
C SER A 87 5.05 1.79 0.98
N GLY A 88 5.35 0.79 1.67
CA GLY A 88 5.01 -0.59 1.56
C GLY A 88 5.90 -1.26 2.56
N ASP A 89 5.41 -2.15 3.36
CA ASP A 89 6.25 -3.11 4.01
C ASP A 89 7.09 -3.72 2.89
N ALA A 90 8.30 -3.14 2.70
CA ALA A 90 9.29 -3.80 1.88
C ALA A 90 9.51 -5.13 2.58
N VAL A 91 8.85 -6.15 2.08
CA VAL A 91 9.23 -7.54 2.29
C VAL A 91 10.67 -7.55 1.84
N ASP A 92 11.54 -7.42 2.84
CA ASP A 92 12.98 -7.45 2.67
C ASP A 92 13.25 -8.72 1.88
N THR A 93 13.64 -8.56 0.62
CA THR A 93 13.92 -9.64 -0.31
C THR A 93 15.27 -10.24 0.06
N GLN A 94 15.39 -10.66 1.31
CA GLN A 94 16.33 -11.70 1.66
C GLN A 94 15.60 -13.01 1.48
N ALA A 95 15.98 -13.68 0.45
CA ALA A 95 15.64 -14.97 -0.05
C ALA A 95 15.67 -16.10 1.01
N THR A 96 14.74 -16.13 1.93
CA THR A 96 14.05 -17.37 2.23
C THR A 96 12.89 -17.31 1.25
N SER A 97 13.19 -17.86 0.14
CA SER A 97 12.67 -17.60 -1.16
C SER A 97 11.14 -17.62 -1.15
N GLY A 98 10.52 -16.73 -1.94
CA GLY A 98 9.12 -16.89 -2.28
C GLY A 98 8.78 -18.32 -2.69
N GLU A 99 9.75 -19.04 -3.25
CA GLU A 99 9.69 -20.47 -3.61
C GLU A 99 9.45 -21.37 -2.39
N ALA A 100 10.21 -21.25 -1.30
CA ALA A 100 10.01 -22.07 -0.10
C ALA A 100 8.65 -21.82 0.56
N LEU A 101 8.12 -20.61 0.42
CA LEU A 101 6.80 -20.27 0.91
C LEU A 101 5.70 -20.87 0.07
N VAL A 102 5.84 -20.80 -1.25
CA VAL A 102 4.92 -21.45 -2.19
C VAL A 102 4.98 -22.97 -2.01
N GLU A 103 6.18 -23.54 -1.85
CA GLU A 103 6.38 -24.97 -1.60
C GLU A 103 5.64 -25.42 -0.32
N PHE A 104 5.82 -24.70 0.80
CA PHE A 104 5.06 -24.94 2.03
C PHE A 104 3.55 -24.93 1.79
N CYS A 105 3.02 -23.90 1.10
CA CYS A 105 1.59 -23.78 0.84
C CYS A 105 1.06 -24.88 -0.10
N LEU A 106 1.87 -25.34 -1.05
CA LEU A 106 1.53 -26.50 -1.92
C LEU A 106 1.52 -27.80 -1.13
N GLU A 107 2.53 -28.05 -0.29
CA GLU A 107 2.63 -29.27 0.53
C GLU A 107 1.51 -29.34 1.57
N ALA A 108 1.12 -28.19 2.15
CA ALA A 108 0.01 -28.10 3.09
C ALA A 108 -1.38 -28.17 2.42
N GLY A 109 -1.46 -28.20 1.08
CA GLY A 109 -2.75 -28.22 0.36
C GLY A 109 -3.53 -26.89 0.43
N ILE A 110 -2.83 -25.80 0.69
CA ILE A 110 -3.38 -24.44 0.72
C ILE A 110 -3.45 -23.88 -0.70
N LEU A 111 -2.39 -24.15 -1.47
CA LEU A 111 -2.29 -23.79 -2.88
C LEU A 111 -2.31 -25.01 -3.76
N GLU A 112 -2.74 -24.84 -5.00
CA GLU A 112 -2.59 -25.77 -6.08
C GLU A 112 -1.94 -25.09 -7.30
N ALA A 113 -1.17 -25.84 -8.06
CA ALA A 113 -0.48 -25.34 -9.24
C ALA A 113 -1.22 -25.81 -10.52
N ASP A 114 -1.43 -24.85 -11.45
CA ASP A 114 -1.90 -25.14 -12.80
C ASP A 114 -0.95 -24.46 -13.81
N GLY A 115 -0.05 -25.24 -14.37
CA GLY A 115 1.04 -24.75 -15.24
C GLY A 115 2.04 -23.90 -14.45
N ASP A 116 2.18 -22.63 -14.85
CA ASP A 116 3.06 -21.65 -14.20
C ASP A 116 2.34 -20.82 -13.13
N ASP A 117 1.03 -20.98 -12.98
CA ASP A 117 0.18 -20.22 -12.05
C ASP A 117 -0.10 -21.04 -10.79
N VAL A 118 -0.38 -20.34 -9.69
CA VAL A 118 -0.78 -20.93 -8.41
C VAL A 118 -2.08 -20.28 -7.92
N PHE A 119 -2.97 -21.11 -7.36
CA PHE A 119 -4.29 -20.72 -6.90
C PHE A 119 -4.53 -21.26 -5.49
N LEU A 120 -5.42 -20.61 -4.74
CA LEU A 120 -5.96 -21.21 -3.51
C LEU A 120 -6.78 -22.45 -3.85
N THR A 121 -6.61 -23.51 -3.06
CA THR A 121 -7.51 -24.66 -3.16
C THR A 121 -8.94 -24.26 -2.73
N ASP A 122 -9.95 -24.82 -3.36
CA ASP A 122 -11.37 -24.51 -3.05
C ASP A 122 -11.69 -24.75 -1.57
N ASP A 123 -11.10 -25.78 -0.98
CA ASP A 123 -11.34 -26.15 0.42
C ASP A 123 -10.71 -25.14 1.38
N PHE A 124 -9.47 -24.69 1.14
CA PHE A 124 -8.84 -23.66 1.96
C PHE A 124 -9.52 -22.30 1.79
N HIS A 125 -9.89 -21.92 0.55
CA HIS A 125 -10.60 -20.68 0.26
C HIS A 125 -11.92 -20.60 1.04
N ARG A 126 -12.70 -21.70 1.05
CA ARG A 126 -13.95 -21.79 1.80
C ARG A 126 -13.72 -21.64 3.31
N ASP A 127 -12.77 -22.40 3.90
CA ASP A 127 -12.47 -22.33 5.34
C ASP A 127 -11.97 -20.92 5.74
N TRP A 128 -11.16 -20.30 4.90
CA TRP A 128 -10.69 -18.94 5.14
C TRP A 128 -11.83 -17.92 5.13
N ASN A 129 -12.74 -17.98 4.14
CA ASN A 129 -13.91 -17.09 4.07
C ASN A 129 -14.86 -17.28 5.27
N GLU A 130 -15.12 -18.52 5.69
CA GLU A 130 -15.93 -18.77 6.90
C GLU A 130 -15.29 -18.14 8.15
N ARG A 131 -13.96 -18.16 8.25
CA ARG A 131 -13.24 -17.49 9.35
C ARG A 131 -13.19 -15.99 9.22
N ILE A 132 -13.15 -15.43 8.00
CA ILE A 132 -13.26 -13.99 7.76
C ILE A 132 -14.60 -13.48 8.31
N GLU A 133 -15.70 -14.16 8.01
CA GLU A 133 -17.02 -13.83 8.54
C GLU A 133 -17.03 -13.88 10.08
N ALA A 134 -16.48 -14.94 10.66
CA ALA A 134 -16.41 -15.08 12.12
C ALA A 134 -15.58 -13.96 12.77
N VAL A 135 -14.37 -13.67 12.28
CA VAL A 135 -13.48 -12.63 12.83
C VAL A 135 -14.10 -11.23 12.66
N ARG A 136 -14.79 -10.99 11.55
CA ARG A 136 -15.47 -9.71 11.29
C ARG A 136 -16.52 -9.39 12.36
N ASP A 137 -17.21 -10.39 12.87
CA ASP A 137 -18.29 -10.27 13.84
C ASP A 137 -17.80 -10.32 15.31
N GLU A 138 -16.54 -10.71 15.55
CA GLU A 138 -15.94 -10.74 16.89
C GLU A 138 -15.59 -9.34 17.41
N ASP A 139 -15.49 -9.23 18.75
CA ASP A 139 -14.96 -8.01 19.38
C ASP A 139 -13.48 -7.81 19.02
N GLU A 140 -13.18 -6.70 18.39
CA GLU A 140 -11.85 -6.38 17.85
C GLU A 140 -10.73 -6.44 18.91
N ARG A 141 -11.02 -6.00 20.14
CA ARG A 141 -10.02 -6.04 21.22
C ARG A 141 -9.82 -7.45 21.74
N ALA A 142 -10.87 -8.26 21.77
CA ALA A 142 -10.75 -9.66 22.15
C ALA A 142 -9.91 -10.43 21.13
N VAL A 143 -10.15 -10.17 19.83
CA VAL A 143 -9.35 -10.77 18.75
C VAL A 143 -7.87 -10.37 18.86
N LEU A 144 -7.59 -9.09 19.11
CA LEU A 144 -6.22 -8.61 19.27
C LEU A 144 -5.55 -9.19 20.51
N ALA A 145 -6.28 -9.33 21.61
CA ALA A 145 -5.77 -9.93 22.84
C ALA A 145 -5.37 -11.39 22.65
N ASP A 146 -6.16 -12.15 21.87
CA ASP A 146 -5.86 -13.53 21.48
C ASP A 146 -4.61 -13.61 20.57
N VAL A 147 -4.54 -12.74 19.55
CA VAL A 147 -3.41 -12.70 18.59
C VAL A 147 -2.08 -12.37 19.26
N PHE A 148 -2.09 -11.49 20.27
CA PHE A 148 -0.85 -11.00 20.92
C PHE A 148 -0.57 -11.61 22.29
N ASP A 149 -1.43 -12.54 22.76
CA ASP A 149 -1.38 -13.12 24.10
C ASP A 149 -1.29 -12.02 25.19
N ASP A 150 -2.22 -11.05 25.08
CA ASP A 150 -2.26 -9.86 25.90
C ASP A 150 -3.63 -9.66 26.55
N GLU A 151 -3.74 -8.75 27.54
CA GLU A 151 -5.01 -8.35 28.09
C GLU A 151 -5.68 -7.29 27.21
N PRO A 152 -7.01 -7.38 26.94
CA PRO A 152 -7.73 -6.44 26.06
C PRO A 152 -7.57 -4.98 26.47
N GLU A 153 -7.43 -4.71 27.79
CA GLU A 153 -7.27 -3.37 28.35
C GLU A 153 -5.91 -2.74 28.04
N SER A 154 -4.90 -3.55 27.78
CA SER A 154 -3.54 -3.09 27.41
C SER A 154 -3.46 -2.62 25.96
N LEU A 155 -4.44 -3.02 25.12
CA LEU A 155 -4.43 -2.79 23.68
C LEU A 155 -5.38 -1.65 23.31
N THR A 156 -4.90 -0.77 22.43
CA THR A 156 -5.70 0.29 21.82
C THR A 156 -5.50 0.30 20.31
N VAL A 157 -6.54 0.67 19.58
CA VAL A 157 -6.54 0.73 18.12
C VAL A 157 -6.77 2.16 17.68
N GLU A 158 -5.96 2.62 16.74
CA GLU A 158 -6.18 3.85 15.99
C GLU A 158 -6.38 3.53 14.52
N VAL A 159 -7.51 3.96 13.96
CA VAL A 159 -7.82 3.80 12.54
C VAL A 159 -7.76 5.17 11.90
N ASN A 160 -6.97 5.29 10.84
CA ASN A 160 -6.96 6.45 9.97
C ASN A 160 -7.14 6.00 8.52
N ASP A 161 -7.18 6.94 7.57
CA ASP A 161 -7.44 6.65 6.16
C ASP A 161 -6.40 5.73 5.49
N GLU A 162 -5.24 5.54 6.14
CA GLU A 162 -4.14 4.77 5.57
C GLU A 162 -3.82 3.50 6.37
N TRP A 163 -4.09 3.48 7.68
CA TRP A 163 -3.58 2.44 8.58
C TRP A 163 -4.56 2.06 9.68
N PHE A 164 -4.56 0.78 10.01
CA PHE A 164 -5.10 0.19 11.22
C PHE A 164 -3.92 -0.08 12.16
N VAL A 165 -3.75 0.75 13.18
CA VAL A 165 -2.56 0.74 14.06
C VAL A 165 -2.94 0.24 15.45
N VAL A 166 -2.16 -0.71 15.95
CA VAL A 166 -2.35 -1.29 17.29
C VAL A 166 -1.23 -0.82 18.21
N TYR A 167 -1.62 -0.36 19.38
CA TYR A 167 -0.71 0.07 20.45
C TYR A 167 -0.86 -0.85 21.66
N ARG A 168 0.25 -1.14 22.32
CA ARG A 168 0.32 -1.80 23.62
C ARG A 168 0.81 -0.79 24.65
N ASN A 169 -0.01 -0.47 25.67
CA ASN A 169 0.32 0.49 26.71
C ASN A 169 0.81 1.87 26.17
N GLY A 170 0.27 2.30 25.01
CA GLY A 170 0.63 3.55 24.35
C GLY A 170 1.85 3.48 23.43
N GLU A 171 2.55 2.34 23.34
CA GLU A 171 3.62 2.10 22.38
C GLU A 171 3.09 1.36 21.15
N LYS A 172 3.50 1.79 19.95
CA LYS A 172 3.10 1.15 18.71
C LYS A 172 3.61 -0.28 18.65
N LEU A 173 2.68 -1.24 18.60
CA LEU A 173 2.99 -2.67 18.51
C LEU A 173 3.12 -3.12 17.05
N THR A 174 2.08 -2.87 16.26
CA THR A 174 2.01 -3.26 14.85
C THR A 174 1.01 -2.40 14.07
N HIS A 175 0.87 -2.66 12.78
CA HIS A 175 -0.13 -2.00 11.94
C HIS A 175 -0.47 -2.87 10.72
N TRP A 176 -1.67 -2.68 10.20
CA TRP A 176 -2.13 -3.20 8.90
C TRP A 176 -2.52 -2.04 8.00
N ARG A 177 -2.58 -2.30 6.71
CA ARG A 177 -3.00 -1.31 5.72
C ARG A 177 -4.45 -0.84 5.94
N SER A 178 -5.28 -1.71 6.50
CA SER A 178 -6.68 -1.42 6.83
C SER A 178 -7.22 -2.44 7.83
N LYS A 179 -8.43 -2.20 8.33
CA LYS A 179 -9.19 -3.20 9.10
C LYS A 179 -9.46 -4.46 8.27
N ALA A 180 -9.71 -4.33 6.96
CA ALA A 180 -9.91 -5.47 6.08
C ALA A 180 -8.67 -6.38 6.03
N ALA A 181 -7.48 -5.78 5.93
CA ALA A 181 -6.22 -6.52 5.97
C ALA A 181 -5.99 -7.23 7.31
N PHE A 182 -6.35 -6.59 8.43
CA PHE A 182 -6.32 -7.21 9.75
C PHE A 182 -7.25 -8.42 9.85
N VAL A 183 -8.51 -8.27 9.45
CA VAL A 183 -9.50 -9.36 9.48
C VAL A 183 -9.04 -10.54 8.61
N ALA A 184 -8.55 -10.26 7.40
CA ALA A 184 -8.03 -11.28 6.50
C ALA A 184 -6.86 -12.06 7.11
N ASP A 185 -5.88 -11.35 7.69
CA ASP A 185 -4.69 -11.97 8.26
C ASP A 185 -5.01 -12.84 9.48
N VAL A 186 -5.85 -12.34 10.40
CA VAL A 186 -6.26 -13.13 11.58
C VAL A 186 -7.04 -14.37 11.17
N ALA A 187 -7.95 -14.25 10.22
CA ALA A 187 -8.71 -15.38 9.70
C ALA A 187 -7.80 -16.42 9.02
N ALA A 188 -6.81 -15.95 8.22
CA ALA A 188 -5.83 -16.84 7.59
C ALA A 188 -4.91 -17.51 8.62
N ASP A 189 -4.45 -16.79 9.65
CA ASP A 189 -3.63 -17.37 10.74
C ASP A 189 -4.38 -18.51 11.44
N ARG A 190 -5.65 -18.30 11.77
CA ARG A 190 -6.52 -19.32 12.36
C ARG A 190 -6.79 -20.51 11.41
N ALA A 191 -6.94 -20.24 10.11
CA ALA A 191 -7.10 -21.28 9.10
C ALA A 191 -5.84 -22.13 9.01
N LEU A 192 -4.68 -21.50 8.83
CA LEU A 192 -3.39 -22.15 8.73
C LEU A 192 -3.05 -23.01 9.96
N ALA A 193 -3.34 -22.51 11.16
CA ALA A 193 -3.16 -23.23 12.40
C ALA A 193 -4.05 -24.49 12.52
N ALA A 194 -5.19 -24.50 11.85
CA ALA A 194 -6.08 -25.66 11.80
C ALA A 194 -5.70 -26.67 10.69
N TRP A 195 -5.04 -26.19 9.63
CA TRP A 195 -4.69 -27.01 8.47
C TRP A 195 -3.37 -27.73 8.64
N THR A 196 -2.38 -27.15 9.33
CA THR A 196 -1.06 -27.75 9.49
C THR A 196 -0.39 -27.38 10.80
N ASP A 197 0.14 -28.40 11.50
CA ASP A 197 0.92 -28.21 12.73
C ASP A 197 2.24 -27.45 12.44
N GLU A 198 2.73 -27.51 11.21
CA GLU A 198 3.95 -26.81 10.81
C GLU A 198 3.82 -25.30 10.94
N TRP A 199 2.59 -24.75 10.81
CA TRP A 199 2.31 -23.33 11.02
C TRP A 199 2.83 -22.81 12.36
N GLN A 200 2.78 -23.65 13.41
CA GLN A 200 3.25 -23.28 14.74
C GLN A 200 4.78 -23.16 14.84
N THR A 201 5.52 -23.70 13.87
CA THR A 201 7.00 -23.64 13.86
C THR A 201 7.53 -22.30 13.31
N PHE A 202 6.72 -21.56 12.56
CA PHE A 202 7.09 -20.26 12.03
C PHE A 202 7.10 -19.17 13.10
N ASP A 203 8.11 -18.32 13.07
CA ASP A 203 8.14 -17.11 13.89
C ASP A 203 7.13 -16.06 13.40
N GLN A 204 6.86 -15.05 14.23
CA GLN A 204 5.88 -14.01 13.93
C GLN A 204 6.19 -13.25 12.62
N GLN A 205 7.46 -13.03 12.31
CA GLN A 205 7.85 -12.34 11.08
C GLN A 205 7.60 -13.20 9.84
N GLN A 206 7.90 -14.49 9.93
CA GLN A 206 7.63 -15.46 8.87
C GLN A 206 6.13 -15.58 8.61
N ARG A 207 5.32 -15.73 9.67
CA ARG A 207 3.84 -15.75 9.58
C ARG A 207 3.31 -14.49 8.91
N GLY A 208 3.73 -13.31 9.34
CA GLY A 208 3.30 -12.05 8.74
C GLY A 208 3.61 -11.94 7.25
N ARG A 209 4.75 -12.50 6.80
CA ARG A 209 5.10 -12.56 5.36
C ARG A 209 4.17 -13.49 4.57
N ILE A 210 3.82 -14.64 5.13
CA ILE A 210 2.91 -15.60 4.52
C ILE A 210 1.53 -14.99 4.40
N LEU A 211 0.98 -14.47 5.50
CA LEU A 211 -0.33 -13.84 5.56
C LEU A 211 -0.44 -12.69 4.56
N GLY A 212 0.57 -11.80 4.53
CA GLY A 212 0.60 -10.69 3.59
C GLY A 212 0.58 -11.12 2.12
N ARG A 213 1.15 -12.28 1.78
CA ARG A 213 1.10 -12.82 0.41
C ARG A 213 -0.20 -13.53 0.09
N LEU A 214 -0.78 -14.24 1.05
CA LEU A 214 -2.09 -14.86 0.86
C LEU A 214 -3.19 -13.83 0.57
N ARG A 215 -3.11 -12.64 1.17
CA ARG A 215 -4.08 -11.55 0.92
C ARG A 215 -4.18 -11.15 -0.56
N ILE A 216 -3.14 -11.31 -1.36
CA ILE A 216 -3.16 -11.06 -2.81
C ILE A 216 -4.17 -11.96 -3.53
N MET A 217 -4.45 -13.13 -2.95
CA MET A 217 -5.32 -14.15 -3.55
C MET A 217 -6.79 -14.00 -3.14
N LEU A 218 -7.11 -13.00 -2.32
CA LEU A 218 -8.49 -12.68 -2.00
C LEU A 218 -9.20 -12.09 -3.21
N LEU A 219 -10.38 -12.59 -3.49
CA LEU A 219 -11.27 -12.10 -4.55
C LEU A 219 -12.32 -11.15 -4.00
N ASP A 220 -12.72 -11.34 -2.75
CA ASP A 220 -13.79 -10.62 -2.09
C ASP A 220 -13.29 -9.83 -0.89
N CYS A 221 -13.98 -8.73 -0.58
CA CYS A 221 -13.61 -7.85 0.52
C CYS A 221 -13.92 -8.48 1.88
N PRO A 222 -12.95 -8.57 2.81
CA PRO A 222 -13.17 -9.13 4.14
C PRO A 222 -14.20 -8.41 5.02
N LEU A 223 -14.62 -7.17 4.63
CA LEU A 223 -15.58 -6.38 5.42
C LEU A 223 -17.00 -6.37 4.86
N CYS A 224 -17.19 -6.50 3.54
CA CYS A 224 -18.49 -6.35 2.91
C CYS A 224 -18.82 -7.39 1.83
N ASP A 225 -17.93 -8.35 1.61
CA ASP A 225 -18.06 -9.45 0.66
C ASP A 225 -18.21 -9.01 -0.83
N ASP A 226 -17.96 -7.71 -1.13
CA ASP A 226 -17.97 -7.23 -2.52
C ASP A 226 -16.63 -7.54 -3.21
N ALA A 227 -16.68 -7.74 -4.52
CA ALA A 227 -15.50 -8.10 -5.30
C ALA A 227 -14.40 -7.03 -5.22
N LEU A 228 -13.16 -7.46 -5.06
CA LEU A 228 -12.00 -6.57 -5.02
C LEU A 228 -11.58 -6.16 -6.44
N ASP A 229 -11.23 -4.89 -6.61
CA ASP A 229 -10.61 -4.35 -7.82
C ASP A 229 -9.08 -4.38 -7.66
N VAL A 230 -8.44 -5.26 -8.43
CA VAL A 230 -6.98 -5.41 -8.41
C VAL A 230 -6.39 -4.63 -9.56
N ARG A 231 -5.54 -3.66 -9.24
CA ARG A 231 -4.90 -2.78 -10.23
C ARG A 231 -3.42 -2.60 -9.97
N GLN A 232 -2.68 -2.47 -11.05
CA GLN A 232 -1.30 -2.04 -10.97
C GLN A 232 -1.26 -0.51 -10.99
N THR A 233 -0.68 0.07 -9.96
CA THR A 233 -0.43 1.51 -9.87
C THR A 233 1.02 1.80 -10.20
N THR A 234 1.23 2.85 -10.99
CA THR A 234 2.58 3.27 -11.36
C THR A 234 2.83 4.62 -10.73
N GLY A 235 3.69 4.68 -9.73
CA GLY A 235 4.10 5.94 -9.11
C GLY A 235 4.91 6.82 -10.08
N CYS A 236 5.07 8.08 -9.73
CA CYS A 236 5.85 9.03 -10.53
C CYS A 236 7.38 8.83 -10.42
N CYS A 237 7.83 7.95 -9.51
CA CYS A 237 9.24 7.66 -9.27
C CYS A 237 9.62 6.24 -9.69
N PRO A 238 10.88 5.97 -10.08
CA PRO A 238 11.36 4.63 -10.40
C PRO A 238 11.19 3.70 -9.19
N GLY A 239 10.60 2.51 -9.40
CA GLY A 239 10.37 1.54 -8.34
C GLY A 239 9.14 1.81 -7.46
N GLU A 240 8.25 2.70 -7.86
CA GLU A 240 6.94 2.90 -7.23
C GLU A 240 5.82 2.19 -8.03
N GLU A 241 6.11 1.04 -8.59
CA GLU A 241 5.07 0.16 -9.11
C GLU A 241 4.50 -0.63 -7.94
N ALA A 242 3.20 -0.63 -7.79
CA ALA A 242 2.52 -1.38 -6.76
C ALA A 242 1.30 -2.10 -7.32
N ILE A 243 1.04 -3.28 -6.80
CA ILE A 243 -0.25 -3.95 -6.97
C ILE A 243 -1.09 -3.55 -5.77
N VAL A 244 -2.28 -3.03 -6.06
CA VAL A 244 -3.24 -2.58 -5.05
C VAL A 244 -4.54 -3.32 -5.26
N ALA A 245 -5.10 -3.87 -4.19
CA ALA A 245 -6.43 -4.44 -4.15
C ALA A 245 -7.32 -3.58 -3.26
N ASP A 246 -8.27 -2.88 -3.87
CA ASP A 246 -9.24 -2.02 -3.19
C ASP A 246 -10.65 -2.57 -3.35
N CYS A 247 -11.49 -2.33 -2.35
CA CYS A 247 -12.91 -2.60 -2.44
C CYS A 247 -13.64 -1.37 -3.00
N PRO A 248 -14.36 -1.47 -4.13
CA PRO A 248 -15.08 -0.34 -4.70
C PRO A 248 -16.32 0.07 -3.88
N ASP A 249 -16.90 -0.84 -3.10
CA ASP A 249 -18.09 -0.58 -2.29
C ASP A 249 -17.75 0.17 -0.98
N CYS A 250 -16.86 -0.37 -0.16
CA CYS A 250 -16.52 0.24 1.13
C CYS A 250 -15.25 1.12 1.09
N GLY A 251 -14.54 1.18 -0.05
CA GLY A 251 -13.36 2.02 -0.26
C GLY A 251 -12.11 1.58 0.50
N THR A 252 -12.10 0.39 1.11
CA THR A 252 -10.96 -0.10 1.87
C THR A 252 -9.88 -0.71 0.98
N THR A 253 -8.62 -0.48 1.32
CA THR A 253 -7.48 -1.16 0.69
C THR A 253 -7.17 -2.43 1.46
N VAL A 254 -7.26 -3.58 0.81
CA VAL A 254 -6.98 -4.89 1.41
C VAL A 254 -5.51 -5.23 1.28
N PHE A 255 -4.93 -4.91 0.15
CA PHE A 255 -3.55 -5.24 -0.17
C PHE A 255 -2.88 -4.11 -0.95
N GLU A 256 -1.61 -3.84 -0.64
CA GLU A 256 -0.72 -2.96 -1.40
C GLU A 256 0.70 -3.52 -1.30
N SER A 257 1.32 -3.84 -2.42
CA SER A 257 2.72 -4.28 -2.48
C SER A 257 3.46 -3.55 -3.57
N ALA A 258 4.65 -3.06 -3.24
CA ALA A 258 5.60 -2.61 -4.25
C ALA A 258 6.10 -3.81 -5.09
N VAL A 259 6.13 -3.66 -6.40
CA VAL A 259 6.63 -4.64 -7.37
C VAL A 259 8.14 -4.47 -7.57
#